data_8cfd092b781b852045b70c6c486d0296
#
_entry.id   8cfd092b781b852045b70c6c486d0296
#
_cell.length_a   1.000
_cell.length_b   1.000
_cell.length_c   1.000
_cell.angle_alpha   90.00
_cell.angle_beta   90.00
_cell.angle_gamma   90.00
#
_symmetry.space_group_name_H-M   'P 1'
#
loop_
_entity.id
_entity.type
_entity.pdbx_description
1 polymer ?
#
loop_
_entity_poly.entity_id
_entity_poly.type
_entity_poly.pdbx_seq_one_letter_code
_entity_poly.pdbx_strand_id
1 'polypeptide(L)'
;MAKALWSGRFDSAPDPAAFDFGVSFPFDRRLFEDDVTGSLAWAEALARAGVLDAADATAIADGLHAILERGRKEPAWISGGDEDVHSFVERQLVARVGDAGRRLHTGRSRNEQVSLDLRLYLRRRIPLLQQKLRATIAAFADQAERAGDALMPSYTHLRRAMPVLVSHFLLSHAAALRRDHARLDAAREEANALPLGSGAIAGTGYAIDTSFLAAKLGFARVVANSMDASSDRDFAASFLHAVALSMVHLSRVAEDFILMTGEEFGFFELADSSATGSSMMPQKKNPDPLELVRGKAGRAIGHLTGLLVTMKGLPTGYNKDLQEDKEPLFDAEDTLAVSLDATAAVIGKLMLHPGRTARAASGLLLATDVADYLVSRGMPFRQAHEVVGAMVRRLLQEKRDFESLSLEQWRQSSDLFGDDVKERVTAAASVRARKTPQSTHPDAVAAALAEIRDWLARG
;
A
#
# COMPACT_ATOMS: atom_id res chain seq x y z
N MET A 1 -15.16 -26.27 -31.93
CA MET A 1 -15.04 -25.00 -31.23
C MET A 1 -16.38 -24.28 -31.25
N ALA A 2 -16.83 -23.75 -30.11
CA ALA A 2 -18.03 -22.91 -30.11
C ALA A 2 -17.78 -21.66 -30.95
N LYS A 3 -18.77 -21.21 -31.73
CA LYS A 3 -18.67 -19.96 -32.49
C LYS A 3 -18.46 -18.80 -31.50
N ALA A 4 -17.43 -17.98 -31.70
CA ALA A 4 -17.25 -16.78 -30.92
C ALA A 4 -18.48 -15.86 -31.03
N LEU A 5 -18.87 -15.18 -29.97
CA LEU A 5 -20.07 -14.32 -29.88
C LEU A 5 -20.10 -13.23 -30.98
N TRP A 6 -18.91 -12.78 -31.45
CA TRP A 6 -18.73 -11.75 -32.47
C TRP A 6 -18.54 -12.28 -33.89
N SER A 7 -18.75 -13.59 -34.14
CA SER A 7 -18.42 -14.25 -35.41
C SER A 7 -19.45 -14.04 -36.55
N GLY A 8 -20.51 -13.25 -36.34
CA GLY A 8 -21.59 -13.08 -37.32
C GLY A 8 -21.19 -12.53 -38.69
N ARG A 9 -20.08 -11.79 -38.79
CA ARG A 9 -19.56 -11.23 -40.05
C ARG A 9 -18.55 -12.13 -40.77
N PHE A 10 -17.95 -13.07 -40.05
CA PHE A 10 -16.80 -13.82 -40.55
C PHE A 10 -17.21 -15.18 -41.12
N ASP A 11 -16.68 -15.51 -42.29
CA ASP A 11 -16.92 -16.78 -42.97
C ASP A 11 -16.02 -17.92 -42.47
N SER A 12 -14.94 -17.60 -41.75
CA SER A 12 -13.98 -18.56 -41.19
C SER A 12 -13.90 -18.47 -39.67
N ALA A 13 -13.53 -19.56 -39.02
CA ALA A 13 -13.16 -19.55 -37.62
C ALA A 13 -11.85 -18.73 -37.41
N PRO A 14 -11.66 -18.10 -36.24
CA PRO A 14 -10.39 -17.45 -35.91
C PRO A 14 -9.21 -18.42 -36.02
N ASP A 15 -8.04 -17.92 -36.41
CA ASP A 15 -6.79 -18.65 -36.26
C ASP A 15 -6.59 -19.00 -34.78
N PRO A 16 -6.29 -20.28 -34.43
CA PRO A 16 -6.18 -20.71 -33.05
C PRO A 16 -5.09 -19.90 -32.28
N ALA A 17 -3.93 -19.61 -32.88
CA ALA A 17 -2.86 -18.88 -32.22
C ALA A 17 -3.25 -17.40 -31.98
N ALA A 18 -3.97 -16.79 -32.94
CA ALA A 18 -4.47 -15.43 -32.76
C ALA A 18 -5.59 -15.34 -31.71
N PHE A 19 -6.43 -16.37 -31.62
CA PHE A 19 -7.45 -16.46 -30.59
C PHE A 19 -6.83 -16.64 -29.21
N ASP A 20 -5.93 -17.61 -29.05
CA ASP A 20 -5.24 -17.90 -27.79
C ASP A 20 -4.43 -16.70 -27.28
N PHE A 21 -3.83 -15.93 -28.18
CA PHE A 21 -3.13 -14.70 -27.85
C PHE A 21 -4.05 -13.62 -27.25
N GLY A 22 -5.31 -13.60 -27.65
CA GLY A 22 -6.32 -12.66 -27.16
C GLY A 22 -7.07 -13.09 -25.90
N VAL A 23 -6.90 -14.34 -25.42
CA VAL A 23 -7.62 -14.89 -24.27
C VAL A 23 -7.17 -14.25 -22.98
N SER A 24 -8.13 -13.77 -22.17
CA SER A 24 -7.88 -13.18 -20.85
C SER A 24 -8.45 -14.01 -19.69
N PHE A 25 -9.28 -15.00 -19.97
CA PHE A 25 -9.97 -15.79 -18.95
C PHE A 25 -9.05 -16.38 -17.86
N PRO A 26 -7.82 -16.84 -18.14
CA PRO A 26 -6.93 -17.36 -17.11
C PRO A 26 -6.67 -16.40 -15.95
N PHE A 27 -6.68 -15.09 -16.19
CA PHE A 27 -6.43 -14.06 -15.16
C PHE A 27 -7.70 -13.25 -14.84
N ASP A 28 -8.58 -12.93 -15.81
CA ASP A 28 -9.74 -12.08 -15.57
C ASP A 28 -10.91 -12.82 -14.89
N ARG A 29 -10.89 -14.17 -14.82
CA ARG A 29 -11.82 -14.94 -13.96
C ARG A 29 -11.87 -14.45 -12.52
N ARG A 30 -10.89 -13.66 -12.08
CA ARG A 30 -10.84 -13.00 -10.79
C ARG A 30 -11.94 -11.93 -10.63
N LEU A 31 -12.48 -11.43 -11.75
CA LEU A 31 -13.58 -10.47 -11.82
C LEU A 31 -14.97 -11.12 -11.83
N PHE A 32 -15.06 -12.46 -11.71
CA PHE A 32 -16.30 -13.20 -11.84
C PHE A 32 -17.46 -12.65 -10.99
N GLU A 33 -17.22 -12.33 -9.72
CA GLU A 33 -18.27 -11.78 -8.85
C GLU A 33 -18.70 -10.39 -9.29
N ASP A 34 -17.74 -9.59 -9.76
CA ASP A 34 -17.95 -8.21 -10.20
C ASP A 34 -18.77 -8.22 -11.50
N ASP A 35 -18.45 -9.09 -12.45
CA ASP A 35 -19.20 -9.26 -13.70
C ASP A 35 -20.64 -9.72 -13.47
N VAL A 36 -20.86 -10.73 -12.62
CA VAL A 36 -22.21 -11.20 -12.30
C VAL A 36 -23.01 -10.09 -11.58
N THR A 37 -22.38 -9.35 -10.68
CA THR A 37 -23.02 -8.23 -9.96
C THR A 37 -23.44 -7.13 -10.93
N GLY A 38 -22.56 -6.73 -11.84
CA GLY A 38 -22.85 -5.77 -12.91
C GLY A 38 -23.97 -6.25 -13.85
N SER A 39 -23.95 -7.53 -14.21
CA SER A 39 -24.95 -8.15 -15.08
C SER A 39 -26.33 -8.21 -14.44
N LEU A 40 -26.44 -8.47 -13.13
CA LEU A 40 -27.70 -8.41 -12.38
C LEU A 40 -28.30 -6.99 -12.42
N ALA A 41 -27.49 -5.97 -12.16
CA ALA A 41 -27.95 -4.60 -12.20
C ALA A 41 -28.38 -4.16 -13.62
N TRP A 42 -27.64 -4.63 -14.65
CA TRP A 42 -27.96 -4.35 -16.03
C TRP A 42 -29.29 -4.99 -16.46
N ALA A 43 -29.53 -6.26 -16.11
CA ALA A 43 -30.81 -6.94 -16.38
C ALA A 43 -32.00 -6.18 -15.77
N GLU A 44 -31.88 -5.69 -14.54
CA GLU A 44 -32.92 -4.89 -13.90
C GLU A 44 -33.11 -3.54 -14.62
N ALA A 45 -32.05 -2.89 -15.06
CA ALA A 45 -32.15 -1.64 -15.83
C ALA A 45 -32.83 -1.86 -17.19
N LEU A 46 -32.54 -2.95 -17.88
CA LEU A 46 -33.23 -3.32 -19.13
C LEU A 46 -34.72 -3.57 -18.92
N ALA A 47 -35.09 -4.25 -17.84
CA ALA A 47 -36.51 -4.45 -17.49
C ALA A 47 -37.22 -3.12 -17.21
N ARG A 48 -36.61 -2.23 -16.45
CA ARG A 48 -37.13 -0.87 -16.15
C ARG A 48 -37.28 -0.02 -17.42
N ALA A 49 -36.38 -0.20 -18.37
CA ALA A 49 -36.45 0.47 -19.69
C ALA A 49 -37.47 -0.17 -20.66
N GLY A 50 -38.17 -1.25 -20.25
CA GLY A 50 -39.12 -1.96 -21.08
C GLY A 50 -38.48 -2.80 -22.21
N VAL A 51 -37.17 -3.07 -22.12
CA VAL A 51 -36.42 -3.87 -23.11
C VAL A 51 -36.57 -5.36 -22.84
N LEU A 52 -36.61 -5.75 -21.58
CA LEU A 52 -36.91 -7.12 -21.13
C LEU A 52 -38.33 -7.15 -20.57
N ASP A 53 -39.08 -8.18 -20.89
CA ASP A 53 -40.33 -8.47 -20.19
C ASP A 53 -40.05 -9.04 -18.78
N ALA A 54 -41.10 -9.13 -17.96
CA ALA A 54 -40.95 -9.55 -16.56
C ALA A 54 -40.48 -11.01 -16.43
N ALA A 55 -40.86 -11.89 -17.37
CA ALA A 55 -40.50 -13.30 -17.35
C ALA A 55 -38.99 -13.48 -17.66
N ASP A 56 -38.53 -12.83 -18.72
CA ASP A 56 -37.11 -12.86 -19.11
C ASP A 56 -36.24 -12.25 -18.02
N ALA A 57 -36.66 -11.09 -17.46
CA ALA A 57 -35.92 -10.42 -16.39
C ALA A 57 -35.75 -11.31 -15.15
N THR A 58 -36.84 -11.99 -14.74
CA THR A 58 -36.81 -12.93 -13.62
C THR A 58 -35.91 -14.13 -13.92
N ALA A 59 -36.07 -14.76 -15.10
CA ALA A 59 -35.25 -15.90 -15.48
C ALA A 59 -33.74 -15.58 -15.51
N ILE A 60 -33.37 -14.38 -16.05
CA ILE A 60 -31.98 -13.91 -16.08
C ILE A 60 -31.46 -13.69 -14.66
N ALA A 61 -32.23 -13.01 -13.79
CA ALA A 61 -31.82 -12.73 -12.42
C ALA A 61 -31.62 -14.03 -11.63
N ASP A 62 -32.55 -14.95 -11.69
CA ASP A 62 -32.45 -16.26 -11.01
C ASP A 62 -31.27 -17.07 -11.53
N GLY A 63 -31.05 -17.05 -12.86
CA GLY A 63 -29.90 -17.68 -13.49
C GLY A 63 -28.57 -17.13 -13.01
N LEU A 64 -28.44 -15.80 -12.97
CA LEU A 64 -27.23 -15.12 -12.50
C LEU A 64 -26.98 -15.34 -11.00
N HIS A 65 -28.03 -15.31 -10.16
CA HIS A 65 -27.89 -15.64 -8.73
C HIS A 65 -27.38 -17.07 -8.52
N ALA A 66 -27.92 -18.04 -9.27
CA ALA A 66 -27.46 -19.42 -9.18
C ALA A 66 -26.00 -19.60 -9.68
N ILE A 67 -25.58 -18.85 -10.71
CA ILE A 67 -24.21 -18.81 -11.20
C ILE A 67 -23.27 -18.24 -10.12
N LEU A 68 -23.65 -17.12 -9.52
CA LEU A 68 -22.88 -16.48 -8.46
C LEU A 68 -22.71 -17.39 -7.24
N GLU A 69 -23.79 -18.01 -6.79
CA GLU A 69 -23.77 -18.94 -5.67
C GLU A 69 -22.85 -20.14 -5.93
N ARG A 70 -22.95 -20.71 -7.14
CA ARG A 70 -22.08 -21.82 -7.54
C ARG A 70 -20.61 -21.41 -7.58
N GLY A 71 -20.27 -20.29 -8.22
CA GLY A 71 -18.89 -19.82 -8.30
C GLY A 71 -18.27 -19.55 -6.94
N ARG A 72 -19.06 -19.04 -5.99
CA ARG A 72 -18.62 -18.83 -4.60
C ARG A 72 -18.38 -20.13 -3.84
N LYS A 73 -19.24 -21.13 -4.03
CA LYS A 73 -19.10 -22.45 -3.38
C LYS A 73 -18.00 -23.30 -4.00
N GLU A 74 -17.81 -23.18 -5.29
CA GLU A 74 -16.90 -24.02 -6.09
C GLU A 74 -16.00 -23.14 -6.98
N PRO A 75 -15.01 -22.40 -6.45
CA PRO A 75 -14.18 -21.49 -7.26
C PRO A 75 -13.46 -22.18 -8.43
N ALA A 76 -13.12 -23.47 -8.29
CA ALA A 76 -12.50 -24.27 -9.36
C ALA A 76 -13.44 -24.49 -10.56
N TRP A 77 -14.76 -24.32 -10.38
CA TRP A 77 -15.73 -24.39 -11.49
C TRP A 77 -15.59 -23.21 -12.47
N ILE A 78 -15.07 -22.08 -12.01
CA ILE A 78 -14.79 -20.92 -12.88
C ILE A 78 -13.57 -21.25 -13.74
N SER A 79 -13.80 -22.08 -14.76
CA SER A 79 -12.75 -22.62 -15.64
C SER A 79 -13.34 -23.00 -16.99
N GLY A 80 -12.51 -23.06 -18.02
CA GLY A 80 -12.90 -23.42 -19.36
C GLY A 80 -12.01 -22.81 -20.44
N GLY A 81 -12.41 -22.95 -21.69
CA GLY A 81 -11.73 -22.37 -22.86
C GLY A 81 -12.46 -21.13 -23.40
N ASP A 82 -13.10 -20.36 -22.53
CA ASP A 82 -13.77 -19.12 -22.90
C ASP A 82 -12.72 -18.01 -23.16
N GLU A 83 -13.06 -17.01 -23.97
CA GLU A 83 -12.16 -15.87 -24.28
C GLU A 83 -11.88 -15.03 -23.02
N ASP A 84 -12.93 -14.75 -22.24
CA ASP A 84 -12.91 -13.91 -21.06
C ASP A 84 -13.95 -14.35 -20.02
N VAL A 85 -13.95 -13.77 -18.83
CA VAL A 85 -14.91 -14.05 -17.76
C VAL A 85 -16.34 -13.75 -18.19
N HIS A 86 -16.52 -12.73 -18.99
CA HIS A 86 -17.84 -12.30 -19.47
C HIS A 86 -18.46 -13.36 -20.40
N SER A 87 -17.67 -13.91 -21.33
CA SER A 87 -18.06 -15.01 -22.20
C SER A 87 -18.41 -16.28 -21.40
N PHE A 88 -17.64 -16.54 -20.33
CA PHE A 88 -17.93 -17.63 -19.41
C PHE A 88 -19.30 -17.45 -18.74
N VAL A 89 -19.56 -16.26 -18.15
CA VAL A 89 -20.82 -15.97 -17.44
C VAL A 89 -22.01 -16.04 -18.42
N GLU A 90 -21.88 -15.42 -19.60
CA GLU A 90 -22.93 -15.46 -20.63
C GLU A 90 -23.21 -16.87 -21.09
N ARG A 91 -22.20 -17.70 -21.37
CA ARG A 91 -22.37 -19.12 -21.74
C ARG A 91 -23.07 -19.90 -20.64
N GLN A 92 -22.71 -19.72 -19.38
CA GLN A 92 -23.35 -20.38 -18.25
C GLN A 92 -24.82 -19.95 -18.11
N LEU A 93 -25.09 -18.65 -18.32
CA LEU A 93 -26.46 -18.11 -18.26
C LEU A 93 -27.33 -18.69 -19.38
N VAL A 94 -26.84 -18.65 -20.62
CA VAL A 94 -27.59 -19.21 -21.80
C VAL A 94 -27.84 -20.69 -21.63
N ALA A 95 -26.88 -21.46 -21.11
CA ALA A 95 -27.06 -22.88 -20.83
C ALA A 95 -28.17 -23.14 -19.79
N ARG A 96 -28.44 -22.20 -18.91
CA ARG A 96 -29.42 -22.32 -17.81
C ARG A 96 -30.80 -21.81 -18.20
N VAL A 97 -30.89 -20.68 -18.89
CA VAL A 97 -32.16 -19.97 -19.16
C VAL A 97 -32.47 -19.79 -20.66
N GLY A 98 -31.67 -20.39 -21.53
CA GLY A 98 -31.92 -20.37 -22.97
C GLY A 98 -31.88 -18.98 -23.61
N ASP A 99 -32.90 -18.69 -24.45
CA ASP A 99 -32.93 -17.45 -25.24
C ASP A 99 -33.05 -16.17 -24.37
N ALA A 100 -33.66 -16.27 -23.19
CA ALA A 100 -33.68 -15.15 -22.24
C ALA A 100 -32.25 -14.66 -21.90
N GLY A 101 -31.32 -15.61 -21.69
CA GLY A 101 -29.92 -15.29 -21.38
C GLY A 101 -29.22 -14.51 -22.50
N ARG A 102 -29.55 -14.75 -23.76
CA ARG A 102 -29.01 -14.04 -24.93
C ARG A 102 -29.43 -12.55 -24.99
N ARG A 103 -30.50 -12.18 -24.29
CA ARG A 103 -31.02 -10.82 -24.26
C ARG A 103 -30.28 -9.93 -23.25
N LEU A 104 -29.54 -10.52 -22.31
CA LEU A 104 -28.82 -9.79 -21.28
C LEU A 104 -27.84 -8.76 -21.85
N HIS A 105 -27.20 -9.06 -22.99
CA HIS A 105 -26.19 -8.17 -23.59
C HIS A 105 -26.80 -6.99 -24.38
N THR A 106 -28.13 -6.90 -24.49
CA THR A 106 -28.80 -5.83 -25.23
C THR A 106 -28.38 -4.46 -24.75
N GLY A 107 -27.91 -3.60 -25.66
CA GLY A 107 -27.52 -2.21 -25.39
C GLY A 107 -26.23 -2.02 -24.59
N ARG A 108 -25.58 -3.09 -24.11
CA ARG A 108 -24.31 -3.05 -23.38
C ARG A 108 -23.15 -3.44 -24.29
N SER A 109 -22.00 -2.79 -24.08
CA SER A 109 -20.75 -3.15 -24.74
C SER A 109 -19.78 -3.84 -23.77
N ARG A 110 -18.94 -4.72 -24.29
CA ARG A 110 -17.80 -5.31 -23.56
C ARG A 110 -16.86 -4.23 -23.04
N ASN A 111 -16.68 -3.11 -23.78
CA ASN A 111 -15.77 -2.03 -23.41
C ASN A 111 -16.15 -1.37 -22.07
N GLU A 112 -17.43 -1.07 -21.85
CA GLU A 112 -17.90 -0.52 -20.58
C GLU A 112 -18.00 -1.56 -19.47
N GLN A 113 -18.30 -2.82 -19.82
CA GLN A 113 -18.41 -3.96 -18.90
C GLN A 113 -17.05 -4.24 -18.24
N VAL A 114 -15.97 -4.32 -19.00
CA VAL A 114 -14.61 -4.51 -18.49
C VAL A 114 -14.20 -3.38 -17.55
N SER A 115 -14.51 -2.12 -17.89
CA SER A 115 -14.24 -0.96 -17.04
C SER A 115 -15.05 -1.03 -15.73
N LEU A 116 -16.33 -1.43 -15.81
CA LEU A 116 -17.17 -1.62 -14.63
C LEU A 116 -16.57 -2.62 -13.65
N ASP A 117 -16.19 -3.78 -14.16
CA ASP A 117 -15.74 -4.89 -13.33
C ASP A 117 -14.43 -4.55 -12.60
N LEU A 118 -13.49 -3.90 -13.27
CA LEU A 118 -12.27 -3.41 -12.63
C LEU A 118 -12.57 -2.37 -11.53
N ARG A 119 -13.53 -1.46 -11.77
CA ARG A 119 -13.93 -0.46 -10.76
C ARG A 119 -14.60 -1.11 -9.56
N LEU A 120 -15.51 -2.07 -9.78
CA LEU A 120 -16.15 -2.84 -8.72
C LEU A 120 -15.11 -3.64 -7.93
N TYR A 121 -14.19 -4.30 -8.64
CA TYR A 121 -13.09 -5.05 -8.06
C TYR A 121 -12.26 -4.17 -7.11
N LEU A 122 -11.74 -3.04 -7.58
CA LEU A 122 -10.92 -2.13 -6.77
C LEU A 122 -11.69 -1.60 -5.56
N ARG A 123 -12.95 -1.20 -5.75
CA ARG A 123 -13.79 -0.72 -4.64
C ARG A 123 -14.00 -1.78 -3.56
N ARG A 124 -14.01 -3.06 -3.92
CA ARG A 124 -14.12 -4.20 -3.00
C ARG A 124 -12.77 -4.57 -2.37
N ARG A 125 -11.66 -4.48 -3.11
CA ARG A 125 -10.35 -4.95 -2.68
C ARG A 125 -9.54 -3.93 -1.88
N ILE A 126 -9.65 -2.66 -2.21
CA ILE A 126 -8.93 -1.60 -1.50
C ILE A 126 -9.21 -1.61 0.01
N PRO A 127 -10.46 -1.73 0.51
CA PRO A 127 -10.71 -1.83 1.94
C PRO A 127 -9.97 -2.98 2.64
N LEU A 128 -9.76 -4.11 1.97
CA LEU A 128 -9.00 -5.23 2.53
C LEU A 128 -7.50 -4.91 2.65
N LEU A 129 -6.93 -4.21 1.68
CA LEU A 129 -5.54 -3.71 1.76
C LEU A 129 -5.38 -2.67 2.87
N GLN A 130 -6.36 -1.77 3.01
CA GLN A 130 -6.38 -0.78 4.08
C GLN A 130 -6.45 -1.44 5.47
N GLN A 131 -7.22 -2.51 5.62
CA GLN A 131 -7.24 -3.30 6.85
C GLN A 131 -5.86 -3.89 7.18
N LYS A 132 -5.12 -4.41 6.18
CA LYS A 132 -3.76 -4.92 6.37
C LYS A 132 -2.75 -3.81 6.70
N LEU A 133 -2.88 -2.64 6.07
CA LEU A 133 -2.11 -1.44 6.45
C LEU A 133 -2.36 -1.06 7.90
N ARG A 134 -3.61 -1.04 8.33
CA ARG A 134 -3.97 -0.75 9.73
C ARG A 134 -3.35 -1.77 10.70
N ALA A 135 -3.36 -3.05 10.36
CA ALA A 135 -2.71 -4.08 11.17
C ALA A 135 -1.19 -3.87 11.27
N THR A 136 -0.56 -3.47 10.16
CA THR A 136 0.88 -3.15 10.15
C THR A 136 1.19 -1.91 10.99
N ILE A 137 0.36 -0.86 10.89
CA ILE A 137 0.49 0.36 11.71
C ILE A 137 0.29 0.03 13.19
N ALA A 138 -0.67 -0.84 13.52
CA ALA A 138 -0.91 -1.30 14.89
C ALA A 138 0.32 -2.02 15.46
N ALA A 139 0.98 -2.88 14.67
CA ALA A 139 2.21 -3.55 15.09
C ALA A 139 3.34 -2.55 15.44
N PHE A 140 3.49 -1.48 14.68
CA PHE A 140 4.43 -0.38 15.01
C PHE A 140 4.03 0.37 16.28
N ALA A 141 2.74 0.66 16.46
CA ALA A 141 2.23 1.33 17.65
C ALA A 141 2.43 0.48 18.91
N ASP A 142 2.19 -0.83 18.82
CA ASP A 142 2.42 -1.79 19.92
C ASP A 142 3.91 -1.86 20.28
N GLN A 143 4.81 -1.84 19.31
CA GLN A 143 6.25 -1.83 19.56
C GLN A 143 6.71 -0.49 20.15
N ALA A 144 6.15 0.63 19.69
CA ALA A 144 6.44 1.94 20.22
C ALA A 144 6.03 2.05 21.71
N GLU A 145 4.87 1.51 22.06
CA GLU A 145 4.40 1.46 23.45
C GLU A 145 5.31 0.59 24.33
N ARG A 146 5.68 -0.61 23.83
CA ARG A 146 6.61 -1.51 24.53
C ARG A 146 8.01 -0.92 24.71
N ALA A 147 8.48 -0.12 23.76
CA ALA A 147 9.78 0.52 23.84
C ALA A 147 9.85 1.59 24.95
N GLY A 148 8.72 2.20 25.32
CA GLY A 148 8.66 3.23 26.35
C GLY A 148 9.67 4.36 26.14
N ASP A 149 10.46 4.66 27.17
CA ASP A 149 11.49 5.71 27.17
C ASP A 149 12.85 5.24 26.63
N ALA A 150 12.93 4.07 25.99
CA ALA A 150 14.19 3.57 25.44
C ALA A 150 14.78 4.53 24.41
N LEU A 151 16.09 4.80 24.57
CA LEU A 151 16.85 5.72 23.74
C LEU A 151 17.59 4.96 22.63
N MET A 152 17.72 5.60 21.47
CA MET A 152 18.58 5.14 20.36
C MET A 152 19.23 6.34 19.67
N PRO A 153 20.32 6.13 18.90
CA PRO A 153 20.81 7.18 18.00
C PRO A 153 19.90 7.26 16.77
N SER A 154 19.56 8.47 16.32
CA SER A 154 19.07 8.68 14.97
C SER A 154 20.23 8.68 13.97
N TYR A 155 19.90 8.55 12.68
CA TYR A 155 20.90 8.50 11.61
C TYR A 155 20.54 9.48 10.49
N THR A 156 21.57 10.21 10.03
CA THR A 156 21.56 10.91 8.74
C THR A 156 22.84 10.51 8.00
N HIS A 157 22.77 10.29 6.69
CA HIS A 157 23.93 9.85 5.90
C HIS A 157 24.59 8.55 6.43
N LEU A 158 23.81 7.67 7.07
CA LEU A 158 24.28 6.49 7.80
C LEU A 158 25.30 6.81 8.91
N ARG A 159 25.31 8.03 9.42
CA ARG A 159 26.09 8.45 10.58
C ARG A 159 25.14 8.74 11.75
N ARG A 160 25.57 8.39 12.94
CA ARG A 160 24.85 8.75 14.17
C ARG A 160 24.70 10.26 14.26
N ALA A 161 23.48 10.74 14.46
CA ALA A 161 23.17 12.16 14.44
C ALA A 161 22.82 12.70 15.85
N MET A 162 21.69 12.31 16.39
CA MET A 162 21.19 12.79 17.68
C MET A 162 20.47 11.67 18.44
N PRO A 163 20.38 11.72 19.79
CA PRO A 163 19.53 10.83 20.54
C PRO A 163 18.06 11.04 20.21
N VAL A 164 17.31 9.93 20.08
CA VAL A 164 15.86 9.93 19.92
C VAL A 164 15.26 8.80 20.76
N LEU A 165 13.97 8.85 21.02
CA LEU A 165 13.24 7.69 21.56
C LEU A 165 13.08 6.63 20.47
N VAL A 166 13.21 5.35 20.85
CA VAL A 166 12.91 4.22 19.95
C VAL A 166 11.47 4.30 19.46
N SER A 167 10.55 4.68 20.35
CA SER A 167 9.15 4.90 20.01
C SER A 167 8.96 5.96 18.92
N HIS A 168 9.73 7.05 18.95
CA HIS A 168 9.71 8.07 17.90
C HIS A 168 10.13 7.50 16.53
N PHE A 169 11.20 6.71 16.50
CA PHE A 169 11.64 6.02 15.28
C PHE A 169 10.56 5.08 14.73
N LEU A 170 9.96 4.24 15.58
CA LEU A 170 8.91 3.31 15.16
C LEU A 170 7.67 4.02 14.62
N LEU A 171 7.24 5.11 15.27
CA LEU A 171 6.10 5.92 14.82
C LEU A 171 6.36 6.66 13.51
N SER A 172 7.61 6.89 13.12
CA SER A 172 7.93 7.48 11.81
C SER A 172 7.49 6.58 10.65
N HIS A 173 7.63 5.26 10.80
CA HIS A 173 7.14 4.29 9.83
C HIS A 173 5.60 4.23 9.82
N ALA A 174 4.96 4.23 10.98
CA ALA A 174 3.51 4.29 11.09
C ALA A 174 2.93 5.53 10.40
N ALA A 175 3.58 6.69 10.52
CA ALA A 175 3.16 7.92 9.85
C ALA A 175 3.27 7.83 8.31
N ALA A 176 4.28 7.14 7.77
CA ALA A 176 4.38 6.90 6.33
C ALA A 176 3.23 6.00 5.83
N LEU A 177 2.97 4.90 6.52
CA LEU A 177 1.90 3.96 6.17
C LEU A 177 0.49 4.56 6.31
N ARG A 178 0.26 5.50 7.25
CA ARG A 178 -1.00 6.27 7.31
C ARG A 178 -1.23 7.09 6.04
N ARG A 179 -0.18 7.68 5.48
CA ARG A 179 -0.31 8.39 4.18
C ARG A 179 -0.63 7.45 3.03
N ASP A 180 -0.14 6.20 3.08
CA ASP A 180 -0.45 5.19 2.08
C ASP A 180 -1.92 4.76 2.16
N HIS A 181 -2.45 4.62 3.37
CA HIS A 181 -3.89 4.37 3.58
C HIS A 181 -4.74 5.45 2.90
N ALA A 182 -4.40 6.73 3.08
CA ALA A 182 -5.11 7.83 2.45
C ALA A 182 -4.98 7.84 0.91
N ARG A 183 -3.84 7.39 0.36
CA ARG A 183 -3.68 7.23 -1.11
C ARG A 183 -4.57 6.13 -1.67
N LEU A 184 -4.73 5.04 -0.94
CA LEU A 184 -5.69 3.99 -1.33
C LEU A 184 -7.13 4.50 -1.29
N ASP A 185 -7.50 5.36 -0.32
CA ASP A 185 -8.82 6.01 -0.31
C ASP A 185 -9.03 6.87 -1.55
N ALA A 186 -8.03 7.67 -1.95
CA ALA A 186 -8.10 8.48 -3.16
C ALA A 186 -8.27 7.62 -4.42
N ALA A 187 -7.50 6.54 -4.56
CA ALA A 187 -7.64 5.61 -5.67
C ALA A 187 -9.01 4.92 -5.71
N ARG A 188 -9.57 4.58 -4.55
CA ARG A 188 -10.92 4.03 -4.43
C ARG A 188 -11.98 5.03 -4.88
N GLU A 189 -11.82 6.31 -4.55
CA GLU A 189 -12.75 7.36 -4.96
C GLU A 189 -12.68 7.65 -6.47
N GLU A 190 -11.52 7.55 -7.09
CA GLU A 190 -11.40 7.61 -8.56
C GLU A 190 -12.13 6.45 -9.26
N ALA A 191 -12.03 5.25 -8.71
CA ALA A 191 -12.78 4.10 -9.20
C ALA A 191 -14.31 4.21 -8.95
N ASN A 192 -14.78 5.19 -8.17
CA ASN A 192 -16.15 5.31 -7.71
C ASN A 192 -17.06 6.08 -8.69
N ALA A 193 -16.93 5.78 -10.01
CA ALA A 193 -17.74 6.34 -11.08
C ALA A 193 -18.27 5.21 -11.97
N LEU A 194 -19.59 5.17 -12.21
CA LEU A 194 -20.26 4.16 -13.03
C LEU A 194 -20.00 4.39 -14.52
N PRO A 195 -19.45 3.41 -15.27
CA PRO A 195 -19.26 3.51 -16.71
C PRO A 195 -20.46 2.99 -17.53
N LEU A 196 -21.37 2.17 -16.94
CA LEU A 196 -22.50 1.58 -17.68
C LEU A 196 -23.43 2.66 -18.23
N GLY A 197 -23.89 2.46 -19.45
CA GLY A 197 -24.63 3.42 -20.25
C GLY A 197 -23.76 4.10 -21.30
N SER A 198 -22.43 3.90 -21.25
CA SER A 198 -21.50 4.41 -22.27
C SER A 198 -21.52 3.63 -23.57
N GLY A 199 -22.06 2.40 -23.55
CA GLY A 199 -22.02 1.50 -24.69
C GLY A 199 -20.61 1.19 -25.15
N ALA A 200 -20.41 1.02 -26.46
CA ALA A 200 -19.06 0.82 -26.98
C ALA A 200 -18.20 2.10 -26.87
N ILE A 201 -18.81 3.28 -27.10
CA ILE A 201 -18.14 4.60 -27.08
C ILE A 201 -19.13 5.78 -27.10
N ALA A 202 -20.32 5.61 -27.69
CA ALA A 202 -21.25 6.71 -28.00
C ALA A 202 -22.53 6.71 -27.14
N GLY A 203 -22.57 5.90 -26.09
CA GLY A 203 -23.78 5.66 -25.31
C GLY A 203 -24.62 4.49 -25.87
N THR A 204 -25.80 4.26 -25.29
CA THR A 204 -26.75 3.25 -25.74
C THR A 204 -28.01 3.89 -26.29
N GLY A 205 -28.66 3.24 -27.26
CA GLY A 205 -29.95 3.69 -27.83
C GLY A 205 -31.17 3.35 -26.98
N TYR A 206 -31.00 2.73 -25.84
CA TYR A 206 -32.05 2.37 -24.90
C TYR A 206 -32.17 3.35 -23.77
N ALA A 207 -33.37 3.59 -23.24
CA ALA A 207 -33.64 4.54 -22.15
C ALA A 207 -33.19 3.99 -20.78
N ILE A 208 -31.91 3.68 -20.66
CA ILE A 208 -31.30 3.17 -19.43
C ILE A 208 -31.17 4.28 -18.39
N ASP A 209 -31.72 4.06 -17.20
CA ASP A 209 -31.51 4.93 -16.05
C ASP A 209 -30.14 4.66 -15.40
N THR A 210 -29.14 5.42 -15.78
CA THR A 210 -27.78 5.34 -15.24
C THR A 210 -27.68 5.79 -13.79
N SER A 211 -28.58 6.67 -13.32
CA SER A 211 -28.64 7.07 -11.92
C SER A 211 -29.11 5.91 -11.04
N PHE A 212 -30.14 5.16 -11.51
CA PHE A 212 -30.53 3.93 -10.86
C PHE A 212 -29.39 2.91 -10.79
N LEU A 213 -28.67 2.69 -11.89
CA LEU A 213 -27.54 1.78 -11.93
C LEU A 213 -26.43 2.20 -10.96
N ALA A 214 -26.10 3.49 -10.89
CA ALA A 214 -25.12 4.01 -9.96
C ALA A 214 -25.54 3.73 -8.50
N ALA A 215 -26.77 4.04 -8.14
CA ALA A 215 -27.31 3.77 -6.82
C ALA A 215 -27.32 2.25 -6.50
N LYS A 216 -27.77 1.43 -7.43
CA LYS A 216 -27.85 -0.04 -7.28
C LYS A 216 -26.49 -0.68 -7.05
N LEU A 217 -25.45 -0.24 -7.76
CA LEU A 217 -24.07 -0.73 -7.65
C LEU A 217 -23.23 0.06 -6.61
N GLY A 218 -23.84 1.05 -5.95
CA GLY A 218 -23.23 1.85 -4.91
C GLY A 218 -22.12 2.78 -5.41
N PHE A 219 -22.18 3.24 -6.68
CA PHE A 219 -21.28 4.25 -7.21
C PHE A 219 -21.73 5.65 -6.77
N ALA A 220 -20.77 6.51 -6.45
CA ALA A 220 -21.05 7.89 -6.03
C ALA A 220 -21.52 8.78 -7.19
N ARG A 221 -21.12 8.46 -8.43
CA ARG A 221 -21.42 9.26 -9.62
C ARG A 221 -21.47 8.40 -10.88
N VAL A 222 -22.04 8.96 -11.94
CA VAL A 222 -21.91 8.42 -13.30
C VAL A 222 -20.73 9.12 -13.99
N VAL A 223 -20.00 8.44 -14.89
CA VAL A 223 -18.95 9.06 -15.70
C VAL A 223 -19.51 10.20 -16.55
N ALA A 224 -18.71 11.23 -16.78
CA ALA A 224 -19.18 12.44 -17.47
C ALA A 224 -19.29 12.29 -18.99
N ASN A 225 -18.50 11.37 -19.59
CA ASN A 225 -18.43 11.21 -21.05
C ASN A 225 -18.24 9.73 -21.41
N SER A 226 -19.06 9.24 -22.34
CA SER A 226 -19.07 7.82 -22.73
C SER A 226 -17.83 7.41 -23.54
N MET A 227 -17.24 8.36 -24.28
CA MET A 227 -16.04 8.10 -25.07
C MET A 227 -14.81 7.96 -24.16
N ASP A 228 -14.69 8.82 -23.16
CA ASP A 228 -13.67 8.77 -22.12
C ASP A 228 -13.81 7.49 -21.28
N ALA A 229 -15.02 7.19 -20.82
CA ALA A 229 -15.32 6.03 -19.96
C ALA A 229 -14.85 4.69 -20.53
N SER A 230 -14.87 4.53 -21.86
CA SER A 230 -14.49 3.27 -22.51
C SER A 230 -12.98 3.02 -22.50
N SER A 231 -12.17 4.07 -22.36
CA SER A 231 -10.70 4.02 -22.39
C SER A 231 -10.02 4.41 -21.07
N ASP A 232 -10.75 5.05 -20.15
CA ASP A 232 -10.20 5.48 -18.86
C ASP A 232 -9.62 4.30 -18.04
N ARG A 233 -8.37 4.45 -17.65
CA ARG A 233 -7.65 3.59 -16.72
C ARG A 233 -6.89 4.39 -15.66
N ASP A 234 -7.20 5.68 -15.50
CA ASP A 234 -6.55 6.55 -14.53
C ASP A 234 -6.73 5.99 -13.12
N PHE A 235 -7.93 5.50 -12.80
CA PHE A 235 -8.22 4.83 -11.52
C PHE A 235 -7.34 3.61 -11.26
N ALA A 236 -6.97 2.85 -12.30
CA ALA A 236 -6.06 1.70 -12.19
C ALA A 236 -4.61 2.17 -11.99
N ALA A 237 -4.19 3.22 -12.71
CA ALA A 237 -2.88 3.85 -12.55
C ALA A 237 -2.73 4.47 -11.14
N SER A 238 -3.75 5.14 -10.63
CA SER A 238 -3.79 5.69 -9.27
C SER A 238 -3.69 4.59 -8.21
N PHE A 239 -4.38 3.46 -8.40
CA PHE A 239 -4.24 2.31 -7.53
C PHE A 239 -2.81 1.75 -7.55
N LEU A 240 -2.24 1.52 -8.73
CA LEU A 240 -0.85 1.03 -8.87
C LEU A 240 0.17 2.02 -8.29
N HIS A 241 -0.08 3.34 -8.42
CA HIS A 241 0.75 4.36 -7.77
C HIS A 241 0.69 4.24 -6.24
N ALA A 242 -0.50 4.09 -5.66
CA ALA A 242 -0.66 3.91 -4.22
C ALA A 242 0.06 2.64 -3.73
N VAL A 243 -0.06 1.53 -4.47
CA VAL A 243 0.63 0.27 -4.17
C VAL A 243 2.16 0.43 -4.29
N ALA A 244 2.65 1.01 -5.39
CA ALA A 244 4.08 1.19 -5.62
C ALA A 244 4.72 2.03 -4.51
N LEU A 245 4.09 3.13 -4.09
CA LEU A 245 4.60 3.99 -3.03
C LEU A 245 4.53 3.32 -1.65
N SER A 246 3.47 2.54 -1.38
CA SER A 246 3.39 1.70 -0.17
C SER A 246 4.54 0.70 -0.11
N MET A 247 4.85 0.03 -1.23
CA MET A 247 5.97 -0.90 -1.32
C MET A 247 7.34 -0.21 -1.17
N VAL A 248 7.49 1.04 -1.62
CA VAL A 248 8.68 1.87 -1.35
C VAL A 248 8.83 2.12 0.16
N HIS A 249 7.75 2.44 0.88
CA HIS A 249 7.80 2.63 2.33
C HIS A 249 8.11 1.32 3.05
N LEU A 250 7.49 0.20 2.65
CA LEU A 250 7.81 -1.12 3.20
C LEU A 250 9.25 -1.54 2.92
N SER A 251 9.80 -1.21 1.75
CA SER A 251 11.21 -1.43 1.41
C SER A 251 12.14 -0.66 2.34
N ARG A 252 11.80 0.59 2.72
CA ARG A 252 12.57 1.37 3.69
C ARG A 252 12.48 0.79 5.09
N VAL A 253 11.28 0.34 5.51
CA VAL A 253 11.11 -0.42 6.76
C VAL A 253 12.03 -1.64 6.76
N ALA A 254 12.02 -2.41 5.68
CA ALA A 254 12.84 -3.61 5.56
C ALA A 254 14.32 -3.29 5.67
N GLU A 255 14.81 -2.26 4.97
CA GLU A 255 16.21 -1.83 5.01
C GLU A 255 16.65 -1.43 6.42
N ASP A 256 15.85 -0.59 7.11
CA ASP A 256 16.19 -0.16 8.47
C ASP A 256 16.30 -1.36 9.42
N PHE A 257 15.37 -2.31 9.38
CA PHE A 257 15.40 -3.46 10.28
C PHE A 257 16.39 -4.55 9.85
N ILE A 258 16.72 -4.70 8.57
CA ILE A 258 17.84 -5.54 8.14
C ILE A 258 19.15 -5.03 8.75
N LEU A 259 19.41 -3.73 8.65
CA LEU A 259 20.59 -3.11 9.26
C LEU A 259 20.58 -3.22 10.78
N MET A 260 19.48 -2.84 11.43
CA MET A 260 19.39 -2.76 12.89
C MET A 260 19.34 -4.11 13.60
N THR A 261 18.99 -5.20 12.89
CA THR A 261 19.04 -6.57 13.42
C THR A 261 20.35 -7.27 13.12
N GLY A 262 21.20 -6.71 12.24
CA GLY A 262 22.55 -7.21 11.96
C GLY A 262 23.48 -7.09 13.17
N GLU A 263 24.56 -7.88 13.19
CA GLU A 263 25.48 -8.00 14.32
C GLU A 263 26.18 -6.67 14.68
N GLU A 264 26.48 -5.84 13.65
CA GLU A 264 27.15 -4.55 13.80
C GLU A 264 26.30 -3.56 14.59
N PHE A 265 24.98 -3.51 14.37
CA PHE A 265 24.06 -2.68 15.13
C PHE A 265 23.51 -3.43 16.34
N GLY A 266 22.84 -4.53 16.13
CA GLY A 266 22.22 -5.37 17.15
C GLY A 266 21.26 -4.60 18.06
N PHE A 267 20.56 -3.61 17.52
CA PHE A 267 19.59 -2.81 18.26
C PHE A 267 18.28 -3.57 18.48
N PHE A 268 17.95 -4.40 17.51
CA PHE A 268 16.81 -5.30 17.55
C PHE A 268 17.25 -6.72 17.23
N GLU A 269 16.40 -7.67 17.55
CA GLU A 269 16.54 -9.06 17.18
C GLU A 269 15.23 -9.55 16.56
N LEU A 270 15.33 -10.32 15.46
CA LEU A 270 14.20 -11.00 14.85
C LEU A 270 13.79 -12.21 15.71
N ALA A 271 12.50 -12.45 15.89
CA ALA A 271 12.04 -13.72 16.42
C ALA A 271 12.43 -14.88 15.49
N ASP A 272 12.69 -16.07 16.04
CA ASP A 272 13.03 -17.26 15.25
C ASP A 272 11.97 -17.59 14.20
N SER A 273 10.70 -17.36 14.52
CA SER A 273 9.57 -17.54 13.60
C SER A 273 9.52 -16.51 12.46
N SER A 274 10.38 -15.49 12.46
CA SER A 274 10.45 -14.41 11.48
C SER A 274 11.83 -14.34 10.78
N ALA A 275 12.63 -15.39 10.92
CA ALA A 275 13.96 -15.49 10.35
C ALA A 275 14.18 -16.89 9.76
N THR A 276 15.20 -17.04 8.93
CA THR A 276 15.63 -18.34 8.41
C THR A 276 17.07 -18.65 8.85
N GLY A 277 17.38 -19.93 8.97
CA GLY A 277 18.75 -20.39 9.27
C GLY A 277 19.56 -20.62 7.99
N SER A 278 20.84 -20.91 8.19
CA SER A 278 21.72 -21.40 7.13
C SER A 278 21.96 -22.89 7.28
N SER A 279 21.86 -23.65 6.19
CA SER A 279 22.21 -25.08 6.19
C SER A 279 23.69 -25.35 6.43
N MET A 280 24.55 -24.35 6.22
CA MET A 280 26.01 -24.47 6.35
C MET A 280 26.55 -23.75 7.60
N MET A 281 25.90 -22.67 8.03
CA MET A 281 26.39 -21.81 9.12
C MET A 281 25.37 -21.80 10.27
N PRO A 282 25.57 -22.66 11.32
CA PRO A 282 24.54 -22.84 12.36
C PRO A 282 24.22 -21.59 13.17
N GLN A 283 25.13 -20.60 13.23
CA GLN A 283 24.96 -19.36 13.95
C GLN A 283 24.15 -18.31 13.18
N LYS A 284 23.95 -18.51 11.86
CA LYS A 284 23.40 -17.48 10.98
C LYS A 284 21.87 -17.42 11.07
N LYS A 285 21.34 -16.21 11.24
CA LYS A 285 19.92 -15.89 11.29
C LYS A 285 19.61 -14.81 10.24
N ASN A 286 18.93 -15.23 9.16
CA ASN A 286 18.69 -14.36 7.99
C ASN A 286 17.36 -13.62 8.10
N PRO A 287 17.29 -12.36 7.67
CA PRO A 287 16.06 -11.57 7.62
C PRO A 287 15.27 -11.76 6.32
N ASP A 288 15.19 -13.00 5.79
CA ASP A 288 14.62 -13.30 4.46
C ASP A 288 13.25 -12.65 4.20
N PRO A 289 12.29 -12.58 5.15
CA PRO A 289 11.02 -11.89 4.89
C PRO A 289 11.20 -10.41 4.57
N LEU A 290 12.11 -9.72 5.26
CA LEU A 290 12.40 -8.31 5.02
C LEU A 290 13.12 -8.11 3.67
N GLU A 291 14.06 -8.99 3.33
CA GLU A 291 14.75 -8.95 2.04
C GLU A 291 13.76 -9.15 0.87
N LEU A 292 12.82 -10.07 1.01
CA LEU A 292 11.77 -10.29 0.01
C LEU A 292 10.83 -9.09 -0.11
N VAL A 293 10.43 -8.45 0.99
CA VAL A 293 9.66 -7.21 0.96
C VAL A 293 10.40 -6.12 0.19
N ARG A 294 11.70 -5.94 0.49
CA ARG A 294 12.57 -4.99 -0.22
C ARG A 294 12.66 -5.30 -1.72
N GLY A 295 12.87 -6.56 -2.09
CA GLY A 295 12.97 -7.01 -3.48
C GLY A 295 11.66 -6.82 -4.26
N LYS A 296 10.51 -7.14 -3.64
CA LYS A 296 9.18 -7.03 -4.28
C LYS A 296 8.76 -5.59 -4.59
N ALA A 297 9.36 -4.58 -3.95
CA ALA A 297 9.08 -3.18 -4.25
C ALA A 297 9.38 -2.83 -5.72
N GLY A 298 10.47 -3.38 -6.29
CA GLY A 298 10.80 -3.18 -7.71
C GLY A 298 9.73 -3.72 -8.65
N ARG A 299 9.07 -4.84 -8.30
CA ARG A 299 7.98 -5.43 -9.07
C ARG A 299 6.75 -4.49 -9.12
N ALA A 300 6.32 -3.95 -7.99
CA ALA A 300 5.21 -3.01 -7.93
C ALA A 300 5.48 -1.70 -8.71
N ILE A 301 6.70 -1.17 -8.66
CA ILE A 301 7.12 0.00 -9.46
C ILE A 301 7.07 -0.35 -10.96
N GLY A 302 7.53 -1.55 -11.34
CA GLY A 302 7.49 -2.04 -12.72
C GLY A 302 6.06 -2.11 -13.26
N HIS A 303 5.09 -2.58 -12.47
CA HIS A 303 3.67 -2.64 -12.86
C HIS A 303 3.06 -1.26 -13.13
N LEU A 304 3.30 -0.27 -12.28
CA LEU A 304 2.88 1.10 -12.52
C LEU A 304 3.47 1.65 -13.82
N THR A 305 4.79 1.47 -14.00
CA THR A 305 5.48 1.95 -15.19
C THR A 305 4.96 1.27 -16.45
N GLY A 306 4.74 -0.05 -16.41
CA GLY A 306 4.19 -0.83 -17.51
C GLY A 306 2.82 -0.32 -17.95
N LEU A 307 1.89 -0.13 -17.00
CA LEU A 307 0.56 0.39 -17.32
C LEU A 307 0.61 1.78 -17.93
N LEU A 308 1.41 2.71 -17.37
CA LEU A 308 1.56 4.06 -17.94
C LEU A 308 2.14 4.03 -19.37
N VAL A 309 3.08 3.12 -19.64
CA VAL A 309 3.63 2.94 -21.00
C VAL A 309 2.59 2.35 -21.95
N THR A 310 1.74 1.43 -21.48
CA THR A 310 0.62 0.89 -22.28
C THR A 310 -0.39 1.98 -22.62
N MET A 311 -0.79 2.80 -21.66
CA MET A 311 -1.79 3.86 -21.86
C MET A 311 -1.31 5.00 -22.76
N LYS A 312 0.00 5.36 -22.67
CA LYS A 312 0.52 6.49 -23.47
C LYS A 312 0.34 6.25 -24.96
N GLY A 313 -0.11 7.25 -25.67
CA GLY A 313 -0.18 7.24 -27.14
C GLY A 313 -1.31 6.37 -27.71
N LEU A 314 -2.19 5.78 -26.90
CA LEU A 314 -3.41 5.16 -27.39
C LEU A 314 -4.37 6.24 -27.92
N PRO A 315 -5.06 5.99 -29.04
CA PRO A 315 -6.12 6.88 -29.50
C PRO A 315 -7.31 6.82 -28.55
N THR A 316 -8.14 7.86 -28.58
CA THR A 316 -9.37 7.95 -27.78
C THR A 316 -10.29 6.75 -28.05
N GLY A 317 -10.86 6.21 -27.00
CA GLY A 317 -11.70 5.03 -27.01
C GLY A 317 -10.96 3.75 -26.64
N TYR A 318 -11.69 2.65 -26.58
CA TYR A 318 -11.13 1.36 -26.19
C TYR A 318 -10.20 0.79 -27.28
N ASN A 319 -9.04 0.32 -26.85
CA ASN A 319 -8.11 -0.47 -27.65
C ASN A 319 -7.78 -1.75 -26.88
N LYS A 320 -7.52 -2.86 -27.59
CA LYS A 320 -7.23 -4.17 -26.96
C LYS A 320 -5.99 -4.13 -26.05
N ASP A 321 -5.06 -3.19 -26.27
CA ASP A 321 -3.91 -2.89 -25.39
C ASP A 321 -4.32 -2.72 -23.94
N LEU A 322 -5.51 -2.18 -23.68
CA LEU A 322 -6.04 -1.99 -22.32
C LEU A 322 -6.38 -3.31 -21.59
N GLN A 323 -6.27 -4.47 -22.26
CA GLN A 323 -6.33 -5.76 -21.59
C GLN A 323 -5.14 -5.99 -20.67
N GLU A 324 -3.99 -5.36 -20.96
CA GLU A 324 -2.76 -5.41 -20.15
C GLU A 324 -2.85 -4.68 -18.79
N ASP A 325 -4.01 -4.10 -18.46
CA ASP A 325 -4.27 -3.46 -17.18
C ASP A 325 -4.43 -4.46 -16.02
N LYS A 326 -4.90 -5.69 -16.30
CA LYS A 326 -5.39 -6.63 -15.28
C LYS A 326 -4.29 -7.39 -14.56
N GLU A 327 -3.38 -8.02 -15.29
CA GLU A 327 -2.31 -8.82 -14.67
C GLU A 327 -1.42 -7.97 -13.75
N PRO A 328 -0.94 -6.78 -14.17
CA PRO A 328 -0.17 -5.89 -13.29
C PRO A 328 -0.96 -5.46 -12.05
N LEU A 329 -2.25 -5.17 -12.21
CA LEU A 329 -3.10 -4.73 -11.12
C LEU A 329 -3.31 -5.83 -10.08
N PHE A 330 -3.62 -7.04 -10.52
CA PHE A 330 -3.84 -8.19 -9.64
C PHE A 330 -2.57 -8.60 -8.91
N ASP A 331 -1.44 -8.64 -9.64
CA ASP A 331 -0.16 -8.99 -9.05
C ASP A 331 0.35 -7.94 -8.05
N ALA A 332 0.14 -6.65 -8.34
CA ALA A 332 0.49 -5.56 -7.43
C ALA A 332 -0.34 -5.64 -6.13
N GLU A 333 -1.64 -5.92 -6.23
CA GLU A 333 -2.51 -6.13 -5.06
C GLU A 333 -2.02 -7.28 -4.20
N ASP A 334 -1.80 -8.45 -4.80
CA ASP A 334 -1.34 -9.65 -4.09
C ASP A 334 0.02 -9.41 -3.45
N THR A 335 0.94 -8.74 -4.17
CA THR A 335 2.27 -8.38 -3.68
C THR A 335 2.20 -7.47 -2.47
N LEU A 336 1.37 -6.42 -2.50
CA LEU A 336 1.19 -5.53 -1.34
C LEU A 336 0.56 -6.28 -0.17
N ALA A 337 -0.48 -7.07 -0.42
CA ALA A 337 -1.20 -7.80 0.63
C ALA A 337 -0.28 -8.72 1.44
N VAL A 338 0.51 -9.57 0.76
CA VAL A 338 1.42 -10.50 1.44
C VAL A 338 2.61 -9.78 2.08
N SER A 339 3.07 -8.66 1.51
CA SER A 339 4.15 -7.85 2.08
C SER A 339 3.74 -7.15 3.36
N LEU A 340 2.49 -6.67 3.44
CA LEU A 340 1.93 -6.08 4.65
C LEU A 340 1.80 -7.14 5.77
N ASP A 341 1.26 -8.33 5.45
CA ASP A 341 1.14 -9.43 6.42
C ASP A 341 2.51 -9.84 6.95
N ALA A 342 3.51 -10.01 6.07
CA ALA A 342 4.87 -10.36 6.47
C ALA A 342 5.50 -9.27 7.36
N THR A 343 5.36 -8.00 6.96
CA THR A 343 5.90 -6.87 7.75
C THR A 343 5.24 -6.78 9.12
N ALA A 344 3.92 -6.88 9.21
CA ALA A 344 3.20 -6.87 10.48
C ALA A 344 3.66 -8.01 11.40
N ALA A 345 3.83 -9.21 10.85
CA ALA A 345 4.29 -10.39 11.60
C ALA A 345 5.72 -10.23 12.13
N VAL A 346 6.63 -9.67 11.33
CA VAL A 346 8.02 -9.39 11.74
C VAL A 346 8.05 -8.31 12.81
N ILE A 347 7.46 -7.15 12.54
CA ILE A 347 7.48 -6.01 13.47
C ILE A 347 6.79 -6.36 14.79
N GLY A 348 5.66 -7.07 14.76
CA GLY A 348 4.92 -7.44 15.96
C GLY A 348 5.72 -8.31 16.97
N LYS A 349 6.73 -9.04 16.48
CA LYS A 349 7.57 -9.96 17.27
C LYS A 349 9.00 -9.48 17.47
N LEU A 350 9.32 -8.27 17.00
CA LEU A 350 10.67 -7.72 17.11
C LEU A 350 11.07 -7.53 18.57
N MET A 351 12.29 -7.87 18.92
CA MET A 351 12.85 -7.73 20.26
C MET A 351 13.86 -6.59 20.31
N LEU A 352 13.63 -5.60 21.17
CA LEU A 352 14.52 -4.47 21.38
C LEU A 352 15.64 -4.82 22.37
N HIS A 353 16.88 -4.37 22.08
CA HIS A 353 18.02 -4.44 22.99
C HIS A 353 18.34 -3.04 23.59
N PRO A 354 17.61 -2.59 24.64
CA PRO A 354 17.69 -1.21 25.13
C PRO A 354 19.08 -0.85 25.65
N GLY A 355 19.85 -1.81 26.17
CA GLY A 355 21.24 -1.56 26.60
C GLY A 355 22.20 -1.25 25.43
N ARG A 356 21.98 -1.84 24.24
CA ARG A 356 22.79 -1.53 23.04
C ARG A 356 22.41 -0.18 22.45
N THR A 357 21.12 0.09 22.32
CA THR A 357 20.64 1.36 21.76
C THR A 357 21.03 2.54 22.64
N ALA A 358 20.89 2.45 23.96
CA ALA A 358 21.27 3.50 24.89
C ALA A 358 22.79 3.81 24.83
N ARG A 359 23.65 2.79 24.83
CA ARG A 359 25.10 3.00 24.67
C ARG A 359 25.45 3.66 23.33
N ALA A 360 24.74 3.32 22.26
CA ALA A 360 24.97 3.92 20.97
C ALA A 360 24.47 5.37 20.87
N ALA A 361 23.56 5.78 21.76
CA ALA A 361 22.97 7.13 21.82
C ALA A 361 23.75 8.11 22.71
N SER A 362 24.93 7.74 23.20
CA SER A 362 25.76 8.55 24.10
C SER A 362 27.06 9.05 23.44
N GLY A 363 27.89 9.68 24.22
CA GLY A 363 29.21 10.12 23.80
C GLY A 363 29.21 11.40 22.96
N LEU A 364 29.99 11.44 21.89
CA LEU A 364 30.13 12.62 21.02
C LEU A 364 28.87 12.98 20.24
N LEU A 365 27.86 12.14 20.26
CA LEU A 365 26.52 12.39 19.70
C LEU A 365 25.84 13.63 20.33
N LEU A 366 26.24 13.97 21.56
CA LEU A 366 25.71 15.07 22.35
C LEU A 366 26.36 16.43 22.02
N ALA A 367 27.22 16.50 21.00
CA ALA A 367 27.91 17.75 20.65
C ALA A 367 26.96 18.91 20.39
N THR A 368 25.82 18.69 19.77
CA THR A 368 24.81 19.73 19.55
C THR A 368 24.22 20.21 20.90
N ASP A 369 23.96 19.28 21.82
CA ASP A 369 23.41 19.62 23.14
C ASP A 369 24.42 20.42 23.98
N VAL A 370 25.72 20.13 23.81
CA VAL A 370 26.80 20.94 24.41
C VAL A 370 26.81 22.36 23.83
N ALA A 371 26.66 22.52 22.51
CA ALA A 371 26.57 23.83 21.88
C ALA A 371 25.32 24.60 22.34
N ASP A 372 24.17 23.94 22.39
CA ASP A 372 22.90 24.50 22.86
C ASP A 372 23.00 24.93 24.35
N TYR A 373 23.73 24.15 25.15
CA TYR A 373 24.03 24.53 26.55
C TYR A 373 24.75 25.86 26.62
N LEU A 374 25.84 26.05 25.85
CA LEU A 374 26.61 27.33 25.83
C LEU A 374 25.73 28.46 25.29
N VAL A 375 24.90 28.23 24.28
CA VAL A 375 23.94 29.21 23.76
C VAL A 375 22.97 29.66 24.87
N SER A 376 22.45 28.70 25.65
CA SER A 376 21.54 29.00 26.77
C SER A 376 22.20 29.84 27.88
N ARG A 377 23.55 29.89 27.92
CA ARG A 377 24.35 30.70 28.81
C ARG A 377 24.81 32.02 28.19
N GLY A 378 24.28 32.38 26.98
CA GLY A 378 24.53 33.65 26.32
C GLY A 378 25.63 33.65 25.26
N MET A 379 26.25 32.50 24.95
CA MET A 379 27.24 32.44 23.88
C MET A 379 26.56 32.45 22.51
N PRO A 380 27.04 33.25 21.52
CA PRO A 380 26.54 33.18 20.16
C PRO A 380 26.72 31.78 19.57
N PHE A 381 25.73 31.26 18.80
CA PHE A 381 25.74 29.89 18.29
C PHE A 381 27.00 29.52 17.51
N ARG A 382 27.48 30.40 16.63
CA ARG A 382 28.71 30.12 15.85
C ARG A 382 29.94 29.95 16.77
N GLN A 383 30.06 30.76 17.79
CA GLN A 383 31.14 30.64 18.77
C GLN A 383 30.99 29.33 19.59
N ALA A 384 29.78 29.00 20.02
CA ALA A 384 29.51 27.73 20.70
C ALA A 384 29.91 26.56 19.84
N HIS A 385 29.54 26.57 18.54
CA HIS A 385 29.91 25.52 17.59
C HIS A 385 31.42 25.38 17.41
N GLU A 386 32.18 26.49 17.37
CA GLU A 386 33.66 26.48 17.29
C GLU A 386 34.28 25.87 18.54
N VAL A 387 33.83 26.29 19.74
CA VAL A 387 34.28 25.73 21.02
C VAL A 387 34.04 24.24 21.07
N VAL A 388 32.82 23.80 20.77
CA VAL A 388 32.45 22.39 20.82
C VAL A 388 33.19 21.58 19.73
N GLY A 389 33.39 22.15 18.55
CA GLY A 389 34.19 21.54 17.49
C GLY A 389 35.64 21.29 17.92
N ALA A 390 36.25 22.21 18.65
CA ALA A 390 37.60 22.06 19.24
C ALA A 390 37.61 20.95 20.32
N MET A 391 36.56 20.90 21.17
CA MET A 391 36.40 19.85 22.20
C MET A 391 36.27 18.48 21.54
N VAL A 392 35.39 18.32 20.53
CA VAL A 392 35.20 17.05 19.80
C VAL A 392 36.53 16.59 19.18
N ARG A 393 37.27 17.47 18.54
CA ARG A 393 38.57 17.15 17.93
C ARG A 393 39.55 16.60 18.97
N ARG A 394 39.66 17.25 20.14
CA ARG A 394 40.48 16.80 21.25
C ARG A 394 40.04 15.42 21.75
N LEU A 395 38.76 15.27 22.03
CA LEU A 395 38.21 14.02 22.56
C LEU A 395 38.40 12.84 21.59
N LEU A 396 38.28 13.07 20.28
CA LEU A 396 38.57 12.06 19.27
C LEU A 396 40.04 11.62 19.29
N GLN A 397 40.98 12.57 19.45
CA GLN A 397 42.41 12.24 19.55
C GLN A 397 42.74 11.45 20.82
N GLU A 398 42.07 11.81 21.94
CA GLU A 398 42.22 11.15 23.23
C GLU A 398 41.41 9.83 23.34
N LYS A 399 40.59 9.46 22.33
CA LYS A 399 39.64 8.32 22.35
C LYS A 399 38.70 8.39 23.56
N ARG A 400 38.21 9.58 23.86
CA ARG A 400 37.31 9.89 24.97
C ARG A 400 36.01 10.50 24.47
N ASP A 401 35.06 10.68 25.38
CA ASP A 401 33.75 11.29 25.14
C ASP A 401 33.46 12.37 26.19
N PHE A 402 32.31 13.05 26.02
CA PHE A 402 31.88 14.13 26.94
C PHE A 402 31.63 13.62 28.37
N GLU A 403 31.18 12.40 28.54
CA GLU A 403 30.85 11.79 29.85
C GLU A 403 32.11 11.62 30.71
N SER A 404 33.25 11.46 30.08
CA SER A 404 34.54 11.23 30.72
C SER A 404 35.19 12.52 31.28
N LEU A 405 34.65 13.70 30.93
CA LEU A 405 35.22 14.96 31.33
C LEU A 405 34.92 15.30 32.80
N SER A 406 35.95 15.76 33.55
CA SER A 406 35.75 16.42 34.84
C SER A 406 35.15 17.82 34.64
N LEU A 407 34.53 18.40 35.68
CA LEU A 407 34.00 19.76 35.59
C LEU A 407 35.12 20.80 35.27
N GLU A 408 36.30 20.57 35.82
CA GLU A 408 37.48 21.40 35.51
C GLU A 408 37.83 21.31 34.00
N GLN A 409 37.81 20.13 33.42
CA GLN A 409 38.07 19.93 31.99
C GLN A 409 36.98 20.55 31.08
N TRP A 410 35.72 20.57 31.52
CA TRP A 410 34.67 21.36 30.86
C TRP A 410 35.01 22.85 30.88
N ARG A 411 35.33 23.40 32.05
CA ARG A 411 35.66 24.82 32.25
C ARG A 411 36.94 25.28 31.53
N GLN A 412 37.88 24.38 31.30
CA GLN A 412 39.03 24.68 30.43
C GLN A 412 38.64 25.04 28.99
N SER A 413 37.49 24.57 28.53
CA SER A 413 36.98 24.90 27.20
C SER A 413 36.10 26.15 27.18
N SER A 414 35.41 26.47 28.27
CA SER A 414 34.62 27.70 28.47
C SER A 414 34.19 27.83 29.92
N ASP A 415 34.39 29.02 30.52
CA ASP A 415 33.94 29.35 31.88
C ASP A 415 32.39 29.32 32.02
N LEU A 416 31.65 29.28 30.92
CA LEU A 416 30.19 29.18 30.90
C LEU A 416 29.67 27.80 31.28
N PHE A 417 30.52 26.77 31.35
CA PHE A 417 30.11 25.47 31.85
C PHE A 417 29.93 25.47 33.37
N GLY A 418 28.66 25.38 33.80
CA GLY A 418 28.28 25.29 35.21
C GLY A 418 28.34 23.88 35.77
N ASP A 419 28.06 23.76 37.07
CA ASP A 419 28.08 22.48 37.78
C ASP A 419 27.05 21.48 37.23
N ASP A 420 25.97 21.99 36.59
CA ASP A 420 24.86 21.23 36.01
C ASP A 420 25.15 20.61 34.61
N VAL A 421 26.33 20.89 34.03
CA VAL A 421 26.65 20.45 32.65
C VAL A 421 26.53 18.93 32.47
N LYS A 422 26.99 18.16 33.45
CA LYS A 422 26.96 16.69 33.39
C LYS A 422 25.56 16.11 33.44
N GLU A 423 24.63 16.79 34.11
CA GLU A 423 23.21 16.40 34.15
C GLU A 423 22.46 16.81 32.88
N ARG A 424 22.84 17.95 32.31
CA ARG A 424 22.22 18.55 31.13
C ARG A 424 22.70 17.93 29.82
N VAL A 425 23.91 17.42 29.76
CA VAL A 425 24.52 16.81 28.57
C VAL A 425 24.45 15.26 28.70
N THR A 426 23.23 14.77 28.63
CA THR A 426 22.92 13.34 28.58
C THR A 426 21.93 13.05 27.48
N ALA A 427 21.89 11.80 26.98
CA ALA A 427 20.91 11.42 25.96
C ALA A 427 19.45 11.64 26.44
N ALA A 428 19.17 11.35 27.71
CA ALA A 428 17.86 11.58 28.30
C ALA A 428 17.51 13.08 28.38
N ALA A 429 18.45 13.91 28.77
CA ALA A 429 18.25 15.37 28.78
C ALA A 429 18.09 15.94 27.37
N SER A 430 18.85 15.41 26.39
CA SER A 430 18.76 15.79 24.98
C SER A 430 17.34 15.61 24.43
N VAL A 431 16.72 14.44 24.58
CA VAL A 431 15.35 14.20 24.08
C VAL A 431 14.32 15.07 24.81
N ARG A 432 14.48 15.30 26.12
CA ARG A 432 13.60 16.18 26.93
C ARG A 432 13.78 17.67 26.64
N ALA A 433 14.88 18.06 26.02
CA ALA A 433 15.14 19.46 25.63
C ALA A 433 14.40 19.84 24.32
N ARG A 434 13.88 18.91 23.56
CA ARG A 434 13.16 19.16 22.30
C ARG A 434 11.77 19.75 22.60
N LYS A 435 11.39 20.85 21.92
CA LYS A 435 10.17 21.61 22.26
C LYS A 435 9.09 21.63 21.17
N THR A 436 9.43 21.16 19.97
CA THR A 436 8.47 21.18 18.86
C THR A 436 7.50 20.01 18.95
N PRO A 437 6.22 20.17 18.56
CA PRO A 437 5.19 19.12 18.70
C PRO A 437 5.51 17.81 17.98
N GLN A 438 6.27 17.86 16.89
CA GLN A 438 6.67 16.69 16.10
C GLN A 438 8.02 16.09 16.54
N SER A 439 8.56 16.51 17.68
CA SER A 439 9.89 16.11 18.13
C SER A 439 9.89 14.76 18.85
N THR A 440 11.09 14.29 19.19
CA THR A 440 11.30 13.11 20.03
C THR A 440 11.06 13.36 21.54
N HIS A 441 10.54 14.54 21.95
CA HIS A 441 10.17 14.76 23.36
C HIS A 441 9.15 13.70 23.82
N PRO A 442 9.30 13.15 25.03
CA PRO A 442 8.38 12.08 25.50
C PRO A 442 6.90 12.42 25.38
N ASP A 443 6.49 13.65 25.76
CA ASP A 443 5.10 14.09 25.67
C ASP A 443 4.61 14.18 24.20
N ALA A 444 5.48 14.63 23.29
CA ALA A 444 5.16 14.71 21.87
C ALA A 444 5.00 13.32 21.25
N VAL A 445 5.84 12.36 21.65
CA VAL A 445 5.75 10.97 21.20
C VAL A 445 4.52 10.29 21.79
N ALA A 446 4.19 10.53 23.06
CA ALA A 446 2.97 10.02 23.69
C ALA A 446 1.71 10.54 22.98
N ALA A 447 1.68 11.84 22.64
CA ALA A 447 0.58 12.44 21.88
C ALA A 447 0.46 11.83 20.47
N ALA A 448 1.57 11.62 19.76
CA ALA A 448 1.57 10.98 18.45
C ALA A 448 1.09 9.51 18.50
N LEU A 449 1.49 8.75 19.54
CA LEU A 449 1.02 7.39 19.76
C LEU A 449 -0.50 7.37 20.04
N ALA A 450 -0.97 8.28 20.89
CA ALA A 450 -2.40 8.40 21.19
C ALA A 450 -3.22 8.73 19.92
N GLU A 451 -2.74 9.66 19.09
CA GLU A 451 -3.39 10.00 17.81
C GLU A 451 -3.48 8.78 16.88
N ILE A 452 -2.42 7.98 16.79
CA ILE A 452 -2.44 6.74 15.99
C ILE A 452 -3.43 5.73 16.56
N ARG A 453 -3.47 5.54 17.89
CA ARG A 453 -4.43 4.65 18.55
C ARG A 453 -5.87 5.08 18.30
N ASP A 454 -6.16 6.37 18.42
CA ASP A 454 -7.47 6.93 18.12
C ASP A 454 -7.86 6.71 16.65
N TRP A 455 -6.92 6.90 15.72
CA TRP A 455 -7.15 6.65 14.31
C TRP A 455 -7.41 5.16 14.04
N LEU A 456 -6.67 4.26 14.69
CA LEU A 456 -6.91 2.82 14.61
C LEU A 456 -8.28 2.41 15.19
N ALA A 457 -8.76 3.09 16.22
CA ALA A 457 -10.06 2.79 16.84
C ALA A 457 -11.27 3.25 16.03
N ARG A 458 -11.12 4.26 15.17
CA ARG A 458 -12.24 4.81 14.35
C ARG A 458 -12.60 3.94 13.13
N GLY A 459 -12.00 2.84 12.92
CA GLY A 459 -12.38 1.86 11.92
C GLY A 459 -11.59 1.79 10.71
#